data_58224990e358e6e331112b131100447f
#
_entry.id   58224990e358e6e331112b131100447f
#
_cell.length_a   1.000
_cell.length_b   1.000
_cell.length_c   1.000
_cell.angle_alpha   90.00
_cell.angle_beta   90.00
_cell.angle_gamma   90.00
#
_symmetry.space_group_name_H-M   'P 1'
#
loop_
_entity.id
_entity.type
_entity.pdbx_description
1 polymer ?
#
loop_
_entity_poly.entity_id
_entity_poly.type
_entity_poly.pdbx_seq_one_letter_code
_entity_poly.pdbx_strand_id
1 'polypeptide(L)'
;MTFTVLGAGAFGSALAIALARGGKDVILWGRNSDHMRLMQSSRQNQKHLGDAQFPASLCATDNLREACQKEVIFLAVPMQQLSELLSKIETDLDAKVLVACCKGIDLITAQGPTGIIKQQAPKAEAAILTGPSFASDIAKGLPTALTLACASTEVGKTIQHEIAT
;
A
#
# COMPACT_ATOMS: atom_id res chain seq x y z
N MET A 1 -10.68 1.58 10.68
CA MET A 1 -10.40 1.17 9.29
C MET A 1 -9.41 0.03 9.24
N THR A 2 -9.51 -0.82 8.25
CA THR A 2 -8.61 -1.93 8.02
C THR A 2 -7.77 -1.67 6.77
N PHE A 3 -6.48 -2.05 6.80
CA PHE A 3 -5.50 -1.63 5.80
C PHE A 3 -4.83 -2.80 5.10
N THR A 4 -4.57 -2.63 3.81
CA THR A 4 -3.69 -3.49 3.04
C THR A 4 -2.65 -2.65 2.30
N VAL A 5 -1.44 -3.19 2.17
CA VAL A 5 -0.40 -2.66 1.30
C VAL A 5 -0.08 -3.72 0.25
N LEU A 6 -0.39 -3.45 -1.01
CA LEU A 6 -0.05 -4.31 -2.15
C LEU A 6 1.29 -3.88 -2.72
N GLY A 7 2.31 -4.70 -2.50
CA GLY A 7 3.69 -4.47 -2.92
C GLY A 7 4.68 -4.53 -1.76
N ALA A 8 5.38 -5.65 -1.63
CA ALA A 8 6.36 -5.92 -0.57
C ALA A 8 7.79 -5.43 -0.91
N GLY A 9 7.89 -4.30 -1.62
CA GLY A 9 9.16 -3.59 -1.82
C GLY A 9 9.55 -2.76 -0.59
N ALA A 10 10.61 -1.96 -0.70
CA ALA A 10 11.09 -1.13 0.41
C ALA A 10 10.00 -0.19 0.95
N PHE A 11 9.39 0.63 0.07
CA PHE A 11 8.37 1.59 0.49
C PHE A 11 7.12 0.93 1.05
N GLY A 12 6.58 -0.09 0.37
CA GLY A 12 5.37 -0.79 0.84
C GLY A 12 5.58 -1.47 2.18
N SER A 13 6.72 -2.13 2.39
CA SER A 13 7.05 -2.74 3.68
C SER A 13 7.22 -1.69 4.79
N ALA A 14 7.87 -0.56 4.49
CA ALA A 14 8.05 0.52 5.45
C ALA A 14 6.70 1.16 5.85
N LEU A 15 5.82 1.41 4.88
CA LEU A 15 4.48 1.92 5.12
C LEU A 15 3.65 0.94 5.98
N ALA A 16 3.68 -0.35 5.66
CA ALA A 16 2.99 -1.37 6.43
C ALA A 16 3.48 -1.44 7.89
N ILE A 17 4.81 -1.32 8.10
CA ILE A 17 5.41 -1.25 9.45
C ILE A 17 4.92 -0.01 10.19
N ALA A 18 4.92 1.17 9.54
CA ALA A 18 4.48 2.42 10.17
C ALA A 18 3.01 2.35 10.60
N LEU A 19 2.12 1.91 9.70
CA LEU A 19 0.70 1.72 10.00
C LEU A 19 0.47 0.75 11.17
N ALA A 20 1.20 -0.37 11.17
CA ALA A 20 1.08 -1.37 12.23
C ALA A 20 1.63 -0.85 13.58
N ARG A 21 2.70 -0.05 13.58
CA ARG A 21 3.18 0.66 14.79
C ARG A 21 2.16 1.68 15.30
N GLY A 22 1.41 2.31 14.41
CA GLY A 22 0.28 3.19 14.73
C GLY A 22 -0.97 2.43 15.24
N GLY A 23 -0.85 1.13 15.56
CA GLY A 23 -1.92 0.32 16.15
C GLY A 23 -2.94 -0.21 15.13
N LYS A 24 -2.63 -0.20 13.84
CA LYS A 24 -3.52 -0.73 12.80
C LYS A 24 -3.22 -2.19 12.49
N ASP A 25 -4.27 -2.96 12.17
CA ASP A 25 -4.13 -4.29 11.58
C ASP A 25 -3.85 -4.16 10.09
N VAL A 26 -2.69 -4.63 9.66
CA VAL A 26 -2.18 -4.43 8.30
C VAL A 26 -1.86 -5.76 7.62
N ILE A 27 -2.31 -5.91 6.39
CA ILE A 27 -1.87 -6.98 5.50
C ILE A 27 -0.86 -6.40 4.50
N LEU A 28 0.32 -7.00 4.43
CA LEU A 28 1.32 -6.73 3.40
C LEU A 28 1.32 -7.86 2.39
N TRP A 29 0.96 -7.55 1.16
CA TRP A 29 0.94 -8.53 0.08
C TRP A 29 2.13 -8.38 -0.86
N GLY A 30 2.64 -9.52 -1.33
CA GLY A 30 3.64 -9.60 -2.39
C GLY A 30 3.46 -10.83 -3.27
N ARG A 31 3.83 -10.73 -4.55
CA ARG A 31 3.61 -11.78 -5.56
C ARG A 31 4.50 -13.02 -5.42
N ASN A 32 5.60 -12.93 -4.68
CA ASN A 32 6.55 -14.04 -4.52
C ASN A 32 6.25 -14.79 -3.22
N SER A 33 5.67 -15.99 -3.33
CA SER A 33 5.21 -16.80 -2.19
C SER A 33 6.33 -17.17 -1.23
N ASP A 34 7.52 -17.53 -1.74
CA ASP A 34 8.65 -17.91 -0.88
C ASP A 34 9.14 -16.71 -0.08
N HIS A 35 9.23 -15.54 -0.74
CA HIS A 35 9.62 -14.30 -0.07
C HIS A 35 8.59 -13.89 1.00
N MET A 36 7.30 -13.99 0.71
CA MET A 36 6.26 -13.65 1.68
C MET A 36 6.24 -14.60 2.87
N ARG A 37 6.41 -15.91 2.65
CA ARG A 37 6.58 -16.90 3.73
C ARG A 37 7.80 -16.61 4.60
N LEU A 38 8.94 -16.29 3.97
CA LEU A 38 10.15 -15.91 4.70
C LEU A 38 9.91 -14.65 5.55
N MET A 39 9.31 -13.60 4.98
CA MET A 39 9.01 -12.37 5.70
C MET A 39 8.05 -12.59 6.87
N GLN A 40 7.04 -13.42 6.69
CA GLN A 40 6.09 -13.77 7.75
C GLN A 40 6.74 -14.55 8.88
N SER A 41 7.62 -15.51 8.59
CA SER A 41 8.30 -16.32 9.60
C SER A 41 9.41 -15.56 10.32
N SER A 42 10.22 -14.77 9.59
CA SER A 42 11.32 -13.99 10.17
C SER A 42 10.86 -12.67 10.80
N ARG A 43 9.61 -12.26 10.56
CA ARG A 43 9.04 -10.98 11.00
C ARG A 43 9.81 -9.75 10.54
N GLN A 44 10.40 -9.81 9.34
CA GLN A 44 11.19 -8.72 8.74
C GLN A 44 11.28 -8.85 7.23
N ASN A 45 11.52 -7.73 6.54
CA ASN A 45 11.88 -7.72 5.12
C ASN A 45 13.37 -7.42 4.97
N GLN A 46 14.22 -8.38 5.34
CA GLN A 46 15.67 -8.22 5.36
C GLN A 46 16.24 -7.76 4.00
N LYS A 47 15.66 -8.24 2.91
CA LYS A 47 16.09 -7.90 1.54
C LYS A 47 15.98 -6.39 1.24
N HIS A 48 14.98 -5.70 1.77
CA HIS A 48 14.67 -4.32 1.41
C HIS A 48 14.81 -3.32 2.55
N LEU A 49 14.70 -3.76 3.80
CA LEU A 49 14.70 -2.88 4.98
C LEU A 49 15.66 -3.34 6.09
N GLY A 50 16.51 -4.35 5.81
CA GLY A 50 17.46 -4.87 6.82
C GLY A 50 16.72 -5.39 8.05
N ASP A 51 17.10 -4.90 9.22
CA ASP A 51 16.66 -5.43 10.53
C ASP A 51 15.32 -4.85 11.03
N ALA A 52 14.60 -4.08 10.19
CA ALA A 52 13.33 -3.49 10.58
C ALA A 52 12.28 -4.57 10.86
N GLN A 53 11.87 -4.68 12.13
CA GLN A 53 10.94 -5.72 12.61
C GLN A 53 9.49 -5.39 12.28
N PHE A 54 8.72 -6.42 11.93
CA PHE A 54 7.28 -6.32 11.76
C PHE A 54 6.57 -6.30 13.11
N PRO A 55 5.74 -5.29 13.40
CA PRO A 55 4.85 -5.32 14.56
C PRO A 55 3.90 -6.53 14.51
N ALA A 56 3.41 -6.98 15.68
CA ALA A 56 2.54 -8.16 15.76
C ALA A 56 1.28 -8.06 14.88
N SER A 57 0.74 -6.85 14.72
CA SER A 57 -0.45 -6.55 13.90
C SER A 57 -0.19 -6.51 12.38
N LEU A 58 1.06 -6.75 11.92
CA LEU A 58 1.38 -6.85 10.50
C LEU A 58 1.44 -8.32 10.08
N CYS A 59 0.64 -8.69 9.09
CA CYS A 59 0.65 -10.01 8.45
C CYS A 59 1.17 -9.91 7.02
N ALA A 60 2.12 -10.78 6.65
CA ALA A 60 2.66 -10.87 5.29
C ALA A 60 2.07 -12.09 4.57
N THR A 61 1.49 -11.89 3.38
CA THR A 61 0.80 -12.94 2.61
C THR A 61 1.03 -12.81 1.10
N ASP A 62 0.94 -13.91 0.38
CA ASP A 62 0.87 -13.96 -1.09
C ASP A 62 -0.57 -14.14 -1.60
N ASN A 63 -1.56 -14.26 -0.71
CA ASN A 63 -2.96 -14.38 -1.04
C ASN A 63 -3.58 -13.02 -1.39
N LEU A 64 -3.64 -12.70 -2.70
CA LEU A 64 -4.17 -11.42 -3.19
C LEU A 64 -5.65 -11.24 -2.83
N ARG A 65 -6.44 -12.30 -2.91
CA ARG A 65 -7.88 -12.26 -2.61
C ARG A 65 -8.14 -11.88 -1.15
N GLU A 66 -7.40 -12.48 -0.22
CA GLU A 66 -7.46 -12.15 1.20
C GLU A 66 -7.03 -10.70 1.46
N ALA A 67 -5.91 -10.29 0.86
CA ALA A 67 -5.37 -8.94 0.99
C ALA A 67 -6.37 -7.88 0.53
N CYS A 68 -7.13 -8.13 -0.54
CA CYS A 68 -8.09 -7.18 -1.10
C CYS A 68 -9.43 -7.11 -0.34
N GLN A 69 -9.62 -7.83 0.78
CA GLN A 69 -10.84 -7.72 1.59
C GLN A 69 -10.92 -6.44 2.43
N LYS A 70 -9.80 -5.75 2.64
CA LYS A 70 -9.73 -4.55 3.50
C LYS A 70 -10.35 -3.32 2.83
N GLU A 71 -10.69 -2.31 3.65
CA GLU A 71 -11.37 -1.08 3.19
C GLU A 71 -10.42 -0.14 2.45
N VAL A 72 -9.19 -0.01 2.93
CA VAL A 72 -8.17 0.88 2.36
C VAL A 72 -7.01 0.06 1.84
N ILE A 73 -6.70 0.21 0.55
CA ILE A 73 -5.67 -0.54 -0.15
C ILE A 73 -4.62 0.42 -0.70
N PHE A 74 -3.40 0.36 -0.15
CA PHE A 74 -2.24 1.08 -0.67
C PHE A 74 -1.59 0.29 -1.80
N LEU A 75 -1.44 0.91 -2.96
CA LEU A 75 -0.88 0.32 -4.17
C LEU A 75 0.60 0.73 -4.28
N ALA A 76 1.48 -0.05 -3.64
CA ALA A 76 2.92 0.22 -3.53
C ALA A 76 3.76 -0.61 -4.53
N VAL A 77 3.25 -0.76 -5.74
CA VAL A 77 3.92 -1.41 -6.87
C VAL A 77 4.50 -0.37 -7.84
N PRO A 78 5.47 -0.73 -8.70
CA PRO A 78 5.91 0.17 -9.76
C PRO A 78 4.76 0.60 -10.67
N MET A 79 4.79 1.84 -11.18
CA MET A 79 3.73 2.41 -12.03
C MET A 79 3.36 1.49 -13.20
N GLN A 80 4.35 0.91 -13.88
CA GLN A 80 4.15 0.02 -15.04
C GLN A 80 3.54 -1.35 -14.68
N GLN A 81 3.39 -1.66 -13.40
CA GLN A 81 2.74 -2.89 -12.91
C GLN A 81 1.35 -2.63 -12.32
N LEU A 82 0.94 -1.36 -12.19
CA LEU A 82 -0.30 -0.99 -11.53
C LEU A 82 -1.53 -1.54 -12.26
N SER A 83 -1.60 -1.33 -13.57
CA SER A 83 -2.71 -1.80 -14.40
C SER A 83 -2.84 -3.33 -14.38
N GLU A 84 -1.71 -4.03 -14.51
CA GLU A 84 -1.68 -5.50 -14.43
C GLU A 84 -2.10 -6.01 -13.04
N LEU A 85 -1.66 -5.35 -11.97
CA LEU A 85 -2.08 -5.74 -10.61
C LEU A 85 -3.58 -5.58 -10.43
N LEU A 86 -4.15 -4.44 -10.81
CA LEU A 86 -5.57 -4.17 -10.65
C LEU A 86 -6.42 -5.16 -11.46
N SER A 87 -5.99 -5.53 -12.69
CA SER A 87 -6.71 -6.52 -13.51
C SER A 87 -6.72 -7.94 -12.93
N LYS A 88 -5.82 -8.26 -12.00
CA LYS A 88 -5.76 -9.55 -11.29
C LYS A 88 -6.60 -9.60 -10.02
N ILE A 89 -7.17 -8.47 -9.60
CA ILE A 89 -8.00 -8.41 -8.40
C ILE A 89 -9.41 -8.86 -8.77
N GLU A 90 -9.77 -10.06 -8.35
CA GLU A 90 -11.11 -10.65 -8.56
C GLU A 90 -12.13 -10.21 -7.49
N THR A 91 -11.67 -9.54 -6.45
CA THR A 91 -12.51 -9.04 -5.36
C THR A 91 -13.17 -7.74 -5.78
N ASP A 92 -14.42 -7.53 -5.38
CA ASP A 92 -15.12 -6.27 -5.59
C ASP A 92 -14.36 -5.12 -4.90
N LEU A 93 -14.01 -4.11 -5.69
CA LEU A 93 -13.34 -2.90 -5.24
C LEU A 93 -14.31 -1.72 -5.02
N ASP A 94 -15.60 -1.92 -5.26
CA ASP A 94 -16.62 -0.91 -5.03
C ASP A 94 -16.60 -0.47 -3.55
N ALA A 95 -16.78 0.82 -3.33
CA ALA A 95 -16.74 1.46 -2.01
C ALA A 95 -15.40 1.34 -1.24
N LYS A 96 -14.34 0.81 -1.86
CA LYS A 96 -12.99 0.82 -1.26
C LYS A 96 -12.24 2.10 -1.59
N VAL A 97 -11.22 2.39 -0.79
CA VAL A 97 -10.28 3.47 -1.09
C VAL A 97 -8.98 2.87 -1.59
N LEU A 98 -8.60 3.23 -2.81
CA LEU A 98 -7.37 2.79 -3.46
C LEU A 98 -6.36 3.94 -3.45
N VAL A 99 -5.31 3.80 -2.67
CA VAL A 99 -4.29 4.84 -2.47
C VAL A 99 -3.04 4.48 -3.25
N ALA A 100 -2.80 5.15 -4.38
CA ALA A 100 -1.60 4.95 -5.16
C ALA A 100 -0.37 5.53 -4.46
N CYS A 101 0.69 4.72 -4.35
CA CYS A 101 2.00 5.12 -3.83
C CYS A 101 3.07 5.18 -4.94
N CYS A 102 2.72 4.75 -6.15
CA CYS A 102 3.60 4.82 -7.32
C CYS A 102 3.66 6.23 -7.90
N LYS A 103 4.78 6.55 -8.57
CA LYS A 103 5.07 7.85 -9.18
C LYS A 103 5.18 7.70 -10.69
N GLY A 104 4.85 8.77 -11.42
CA GLY A 104 4.99 8.84 -12.86
C GLY A 104 3.69 8.55 -13.61
N ILE A 105 3.83 8.19 -14.87
CA ILE A 105 2.74 7.86 -15.80
C ILE A 105 2.93 6.46 -16.37
N ASP A 106 1.84 5.83 -16.73
CA ASP A 106 1.86 4.58 -17.48
C ASP A 106 2.27 4.85 -18.94
N LEU A 107 3.25 4.11 -19.43
CA LEU A 107 3.84 4.33 -20.77
C LEU A 107 2.91 3.93 -21.91
N ILE A 108 1.91 3.09 -21.65
CA ILE A 108 0.95 2.63 -22.66
C ILE A 108 -0.21 3.61 -22.79
N THR A 109 -0.77 4.02 -21.64
CA THR A 109 -2.00 4.84 -21.63
C THR A 109 -1.73 6.33 -21.42
N ALA A 110 -0.49 6.70 -21.09
CA ALA A 110 -0.07 8.06 -20.69
C ALA A 110 -0.87 8.62 -19.49
N GLN A 111 -1.50 7.74 -18.69
CA GLN A 111 -2.29 8.12 -17.52
C GLN A 111 -1.45 8.07 -16.23
N GLY A 112 -1.79 8.94 -15.30
CA GLY A 112 -1.32 8.85 -13.93
C GLY A 112 -2.03 7.73 -13.15
N PRO A 113 -1.54 7.38 -11.93
CA PRO A 113 -2.06 6.24 -11.18
C PRO A 113 -3.55 6.35 -10.84
N THR A 114 -4.06 7.53 -10.52
CA THR A 114 -5.49 7.72 -10.24
C THR A 114 -6.36 7.56 -11.48
N GLY A 115 -5.85 7.89 -12.67
CA GLY A 115 -6.52 7.63 -13.94
C GLY A 115 -6.70 6.13 -14.18
N ILE A 116 -5.64 5.34 -13.97
CA ILE A 116 -5.68 3.88 -14.07
C ILE A 116 -6.66 3.28 -13.05
N ILE A 117 -6.64 3.75 -11.80
CA ILE A 117 -7.59 3.29 -10.77
C ILE A 117 -9.02 3.56 -11.20
N LYS A 118 -9.35 4.78 -11.63
CA LYS A 118 -10.71 5.15 -12.05
C LYS A 118 -11.19 4.37 -13.26
N GLN A 119 -10.29 4.01 -14.16
CA GLN A 119 -10.63 3.21 -15.34
C GLN A 119 -10.97 1.76 -14.97
N GLN A 120 -10.24 1.15 -14.01
CA GLN A 120 -10.39 -0.28 -13.67
C GLN A 120 -11.31 -0.52 -12.47
N ALA A 121 -11.45 0.46 -11.58
CA ALA A 121 -12.31 0.41 -10.40
C ALA A 121 -13.11 1.73 -10.29
N PRO A 122 -14.08 2.00 -11.19
CA PRO A 122 -14.73 3.30 -11.33
C PRO A 122 -15.54 3.74 -10.10
N LYS A 123 -15.96 2.80 -9.26
CA LYS A 123 -16.71 3.08 -8.04
C LYS A 123 -15.84 3.12 -6.78
N ALA A 124 -14.54 2.80 -6.89
CA ALA A 124 -13.60 3.00 -5.82
C ALA A 124 -13.19 4.48 -5.69
N GLU A 125 -12.93 4.92 -4.47
CA GLU A 125 -12.33 6.23 -4.27
C GLU A 125 -10.82 6.16 -4.52
N ALA A 126 -10.32 7.02 -5.40
CA ALA A 126 -8.91 7.05 -5.79
C ALA A 126 -8.16 8.17 -5.06
N ALA A 127 -7.05 7.82 -4.41
CA ALA A 127 -6.17 8.77 -3.74
C ALA A 127 -4.70 8.52 -4.13
N ILE A 128 -3.84 9.48 -3.82
CA ILE A 128 -2.38 9.39 -3.97
C ILE A 128 -1.72 9.68 -2.62
N LEU A 129 -0.75 8.85 -2.24
CA LEU A 129 0.17 9.11 -1.14
C LEU A 129 1.58 9.31 -1.70
N THR A 130 2.16 10.48 -1.48
CA THR A 130 3.48 10.86 -2.00
C THR A 130 4.22 11.77 -1.04
N GLY A 131 5.52 11.96 -1.25
CA GLY A 131 6.33 12.89 -0.46
C GLY A 131 7.83 12.56 -0.54
N PRO A 132 8.68 13.46 -0.03
CA PRO A 132 10.13 13.31 0.01
C PRO A 132 10.53 12.48 1.22
N SER A 133 10.33 11.16 1.17
CA SER A 133 10.65 10.27 2.29
C SER A 133 11.37 9.01 1.82
N PHE A 134 12.30 8.55 2.64
CA PHE A 134 13.00 7.29 2.41
C PHE A 134 12.33 6.16 3.19
N ALA A 135 12.21 5.01 2.54
CA ALA A 135 11.61 3.82 3.16
C ALA A 135 12.34 3.41 4.45
N SER A 136 13.66 3.53 4.48
CA SER A 136 14.48 3.25 5.66
C SER A 136 14.11 4.11 6.87
N ASP A 137 13.78 5.39 6.63
CA ASP A 137 13.46 6.35 7.69
C ASP A 137 12.07 6.09 8.24
N ILE A 138 11.10 5.83 7.35
CA ILE A 138 9.74 5.39 7.74
C ILE A 138 9.82 4.10 8.58
N ALA A 139 10.57 3.11 8.12
CA ALA A 139 10.70 1.83 8.82
C ALA A 139 11.35 1.97 10.20
N LYS A 140 12.23 2.95 10.40
CA LYS A 140 12.85 3.27 11.70
C LYS A 140 11.95 4.12 12.60
N GLY A 141 10.83 4.63 12.09
CA GLY A 141 9.94 5.54 12.82
C GLY A 141 10.51 6.96 12.96
N LEU A 142 11.39 7.36 12.06
CA LEU A 142 11.89 8.73 12.02
C LEU A 142 10.79 9.68 11.52
N PRO A 143 10.75 10.93 11.99
CA PRO A 143 9.77 11.91 11.53
C PRO A 143 9.75 12.03 10.01
N THR A 144 8.60 11.80 9.41
CA THR A 144 8.43 11.78 7.97
C THR A 144 7.12 12.47 7.60
N ALA A 145 7.16 13.33 6.59
CA ALA A 145 5.97 13.99 6.07
C ALA A 145 5.60 13.43 4.70
N LEU A 146 4.36 12.95 4.57
CA LEU A 146 3.76 12.54 3.31
C LEU A 146 2.52 13.38 3.03
N THR A 147 2.23 13.59 1.75
CA THR A 147 1.02 14.25 1.28
C THR A 147 0.05 13.21 0.78
N LEU A 148 -1.17 13.25 1.30
CA LEU A 148 -2.31 12.49 0.77
C LEU A 148 -3.19 13.44 -0.07
N ALA A 149 -3.36 13.13 -1.35
CA ALA A 149 -4.28 13.83 -2.24
C ALA A 149 -5.45 12.91 -2.61
N CYS A 150 -6.67 13.40 -2.42
CA CYS A 150 -7.91 12.70 -2.71
C CYS A 150 -8.93 13.69 -3.28
N ALA A 151 -9.77 13.27 -4.25
CA ALA A 151 -10.80 14.13 -4.81
C ALA A 151 -11.90 14.43 -3.79
N SER A 152 -12.28 13.43 -2.99
CA SER A 152 -13.18 13.62 -1.84
C SER A 152 -12.39 14.16 -0.64
N THR A 153 -12.68 15.39 -0.26
CA THR A 153 -12.07 16.03 0.93
C THR A 153 -12.40 15.27 2.21
N GLU A 154 -13.58 14.71 2.34
CA GLU A 154 -14.02 13.94 3.51
C GLU A 154 -13.23 12.66 3.65
N VAL A 155 -13.16 11.86 2.58
CA VAL A 155 -12.39 10.62 2.54
C VAL A 155 -10.91 10.91 2.77
N GLY A 156 -10.37 11.95 2.13
CA GLY A 156 -8.98 12.37 2.30
C GLY A 156 -8.64 12.70 3.76
N LYS A 157 -9.47 13.49 4.44
CA LYS A 157 -9.28 13.82 5.86
C LYS A 157 -9.39 12.59 6.77
N THR A 158 -10.35 11.71 6.50
CA THR A 158 -10.53 10.47 7.25
C THR A 158 -9.29 9.59 7.15
N ILE A 159 -8.79 9.34 5.93
CA ILE A 159 -7.58 8.53 5.74
C ILE A 159 -6.36 9.22 6.35
N GLN A 160 -6.21 10.53 6.17
CA GLN A 160 -5.10 11.28 6.76
C GLN A 160 -5.07 11.11 8.28
N HIS A 161 -6.22 11.21 8.95
CA HIS A 161 -6.33 11.00 10.40
C HIS A 161 -5.97 9.57 10.79
N GLU A 162 -6.44 8.58 10.03
CA GLU A 162 -6.21 7.16 10.32
C GLU A 162 -4.76 6.72 10.13
N ILE A 163 -4.01 7.34 9.20
CA ILE A 163 -2.61 6.97 8.89
C ILE A 163 -1.59 7.89 9.57
N ALA A 164 -2.02 8.93 10.27
CA ALA A 164 -1.12 9.76 11.08
C ALA A 164 -0.56 8.92 12.24
N THR A 165 0.76 8.74 12.28
CA THR A 165 1.48 7.88 13.25
C THR A 165 2.57 8.68 13.95
#